data_dd2ecc091d302d57840393988b862036
#
_entry.id   dd2ecc091d302d57840393988b862036
#
_cell.length_a   1.000
_cell.length_b   1.000
_cell.length_c   1.000
_cell.angle_alpha   90.00
_cell.angle_beta   90.00
_cell.angle_gamma   90.00
#
_symmetry.space_group_name_H-M   'P 1'
#
loop_
_entity.id
_entity.type
_entity.pdbx_description
1 polymer ?
#
loop_
_entity_poly.entity_id
_entity_poly.type
_entity_poly.pdbx_seq_one_letter_code
_entity_poly.pdbx_strand_id
1 'polypeptide(L)'
;ANDVVELQVSYVADMVSTRPEHAEEIDARTALLDAVERLMLSEGYAAVTSRRVAAEAGVNPGLVYYYFGPMDNLFVEVFRRSAARMLGRQAEALASEQPLWALWGLISDQTNTALNLEFLALGNHRKVVMDEMKDFSKRFRRLQFDGLSKILVKYRVDTERWPTEAVMLFMDGVARFMGEERTYGLSLGHAQAISVVERLIAELEGRRRRRRTRR
;
A
#
# COMPACT_ATOMS: atom_id res chain seq x y z
N ALA A 1 -28.18 -16.52 -34.99
CA ALA A 1 -26.79 -16.57 -34.40
C ALA A 1 -26.05 -15.24 -34.57
N ASN A 2 -26.44 -14.38 -35.54
CA ASN A 2 -25.82 -13.05 -35.75
C ASN A 2 -26.34 -11.99 -34.78
N ASP A 3 -27.61 -12.06 -34.37
CA ASP A 3 -28.24 -11.03 -33.53
C ASP A 3 -27.64 -10.94 -32.10
N VAL A 4 -27.13 -12.08 -31.56
CA VAL A 4 -26.53 -12.09 -30.22
C VAL A 4 -25.12 -11.47 -30.22
N VAL A 5 -24.40 -11.60 -31.33
CA VAL A 5 -23.06 -11.02 -31.50
C VAL A 5 -23.16 -9.51 -31.74
N GLU A 6 -24.13 -9.04 -32.46
CA GLU A 6 -24.37 -7.60 -32.66
C GLU A 6 -24.83 -6.89 -31.37
N LEU A 7 -25.68 -7.53 -30.57
CA LEU A 7 -26.10 -7.02 -29.28
C LEU A 7 -24.91 -6.95 -28.26
N GLN A 8 -24.01 -7.92 -28.32
CA GLN A 8 -22.83 -7.95 -27.44
C GLN A 8 -21.77 -6.91 -27.87
N VAL A 9 -21.63 -6.68 -29.16
CA VAL A 9 -20.73 -5.63 -29.69
C VAL A 9 -21.29 -4.23 -29.40
N SER A 10 -22.61 -4.03 -29.50
CA SER A 10 -23.27 -2.76 -29.15
C SER A 10 -23.15 -2.47 -27.64
N TYR A 11 -23.34 -3.48 -26.77
CA TYR A 11 -23.20 -3.33 -25.32
C TYR A 11 -21.77 -3.01 -24.88
N VAL A 12 -20.78 -3.61 -25.55
CA VAL A 12 -19.36 -3.32 -25.30
C VAL A 12 -18.97 -1.95 -25.84
N ALA A 13 -19.53 -1.52 -26.97
CA ALA A 13 -19.28 -0.20 -27.53
C ALA A 13 -19.88 0.93 -26.66
N ASP A 14 -21.07 0.71 -26.05
CA ASP A 14 -21.67 1.65 -25.09
C ASP A 14 -20.89 1.70 -23.75
N MET A 15 -20.26 0.58 -23.33
CA MET A 15 -19.37 0.59 -22.16
C MET A 15 -18.00 1.25 -22.41
N VAL A 16 -17.55 1.32 -23.67
CA VAL A 16 -16.28 1.95 -24.07
C VAL A 16 -16.48 3.43 -24.45
N SER A 17 -17.70 3.87 -24.70
CA SER A 17 -18.05 5.28 -24.86
C SER A 17 -18.16 5.94 -23.47
N THR A 18 -17.04 6.05 -22.76
CA THR A 18 -16.95 6.97 -21.63
C THR A 18 -17.20 8.38 -22.18
N ARG A 19 -18.37 8.97 -21.85
CA ARG A 19 -18.64 10.38 -22.12
C ARG A 19 -17.44 11.19 -21.61
N PRO A 20 -16.99 12.22 -22.36
CA PRO A 20 -15.87 13.06 -21.93
C PRO A 20 -16.06 13.61 -20.50
N GLU A 21 -17.29 13.89 -20.08
CA GLU A 21 -17.66 14.28 -18.71
C GLU A 21 -17.30 13.25 -17.65
N HIS A 22 -17.47 11.94 -17.91
CA HIS A 22 -17.06 10.87 -16.99
C HIS A 22 -15.55 10.72 -16.90
N ALA A 23 -14.82 10.96 -17.97
CA ALA A 23 -13.36 10.91 -17.95
C ALA A 23 -12.78 12.08 -17.16
N GLU A 24 -13.31 13.30 -17.34
CA GLU A 24 -12.91 14.49 -16.56
C GLU A 24 -13.29 14.36 -15.07
N GLU A 25 -14.43 13.75 -14.78
CA GLU A 25 -14.90 13.49 -13.41
C GLU A 25 -14.01 12.48 -12.68
N ILE A 26 -13.60 11.39 -13.34
CA ILE A 26 -12.66 10.40 -12.81
C ILE A 26 -11.30 11.04 -12.60
N ASP A 27 -10.86 11.92 -13.50
CA ASP A 27 -9.57 12.60 -13.42
C ASP A 27 -9.54 13.57 -12.23
N ALA A 28 -10.58 14.41 -12.06
CA ALA A 28 -10.69 15.34 -10.94
C ALA A 28 -10.73 14.61 -9.58
N ARG A 29 -11.50 13.52 -9.47
CA ARG A 29 -11.56 12.71 -8.25
C ARG A 29 -10.20 12.10 -7.91
N THR A 30 -9.49 11.57 -8.89
CA THR A 30 -8.15 11.00 -8.74
C THR A 30 -7.14 12.07 -8.34
N ALA A 31 -7.18 13.24 -8.97
CA ALA A 31 -6.31 14.37 -8.66
C ALA A 31 -6.48 14.84 -7.19
N LEU A 32 -7.71 14.84 -6.67
CA LEU A 32 -7.99 15.15 -5.27
C LEU A 32 -7.38 14.12 -4.31
N LEU A 33 -7.51 12.82 -4.61
CA LEU A 33 -6.90 11.75 -3.80
C LEU A 33 -5.37 11.84 -3.82
N ASP A 34 -4.77 12.12 -4.98
CA ASP A 34 -3.33 12.31 -5.12
C ASP A 34 -2.83 13.55 -4.36
N ALA A 35 -3.60 14.64 -4.39
CA ALA A 35 -3.30 15.85 -3.66
C ALA A 35 -3.27 15.60 -2.13
N VAL A 36 -4.20 14.80 -1.61
CA VAL A 36 -4.19 14.41 -0.19
C VAL A 36 -2.91 13.63 0.16
N GLU A 37 -2.54 12.63 -0.64
CA GLU A 37 -1.32 11.84 -0.39
C GLU A 37 -0.06 12.73 -0.41
N ARG A 38 0.04 13.66 -1.38
CA ARG A 38 1.17 14.61 -1.44
C ARG A 38 1.21 15.51 -0.20
N LEU A 39 0.08 16.11 0.19
CA LEU A 39 0.00 16.99 1.37
C LEU A 39 0.35 16.24 2.66
N MET A 40 -0.17 15.02 2.83
CA MET A 40 0.17 14.20 3.99
C MET A 40 1.68 13.92 4.09
N LEU A 41 2.32 13.61 2.96
CA LEU A 41 3.75 13.29 2.93
C LEU A 41 4.65 14.52 3.08
N SER A 42 4.21 15.70 2.61
CA SER A 42 5.04 16.90 2.63
C SER A 42 4.81 17.81 3.85
N GLU A 43 3.59 17.85 4.38
CA GLU A 43 3.17 18.80 5.41
C GLU A 43 2.45 18.14 6.61
N GLY A 44 2.20 16.82 6.52
CA GLY A 44 1.46 16.07 7.52
C GLY A 44 -0.07 16.17 7.37
N TYR A 45 -0.78 15.25 8.02
CA TYR A 45 -2.25 15.16 7.90
C TYR A 45 -2.98 16.42 8.39
N ALA A 46 -2.40 17.17 9.33
CA ALA A 46 -3.02 18.38 9.88
C ALA A 46 -3.15 19.52 8.85
N ALA A 47 -2.30 19.54 7.81
CA ALA A 47 -2.38 20.48 6.71
C ALA A 47 -3.48 20.18 5.70
N VAL A 48 -4.08 18.96 5.74
CA VAL A 48 -5.07 18.50 4.78
C VAL A 48 -6.44 19.09 5.09
N THR A 49 -6.78 20.17 4.39
CA THR A 49 -8.09 20.81 4.43
C THR A 49 -8.72 20.83 3.04
N SER A 50 -10.04 20.93 2.94
CA SER A 50 -10.73 20.96 1.65
C SER A 50 -10.18 22.03 0.69
N ARG A 51 -9.85 23.22 1.20
CA ARG A 51 -9.25 24.31 0.40
C ARG A 51 -7.84 23.96 -0.08
N ARG A 52 -7.00 23.40 0.81
CA ARG A 52 -5.63 23.02 0.45
C ARG A 52 -5.61 21.89 -0.55
N VAL A 53 -6.47 20.86 -0.34
CA VAL A 53 -6.60 19.73 -1.27
C VAL A 53 -7.04 20.19 -2.66
N ALA A 54 -8.06 21.06 -2.74
CA ALA A 54 -8.53 21.60 -4.01
C ALA A 54 -7.46 22.45 -4.71
N ALA A 55 -6.76 23.30 -3.97
CA ALA A 55 -5.66 24.11 -4.51
C ALA A 55 -4.51 23.24 -5.05
N GLU A 56 -4.12 22.21 -4.29
CA GLU A 56 -3.07 21.25 -4.68
C GLU A 56 -3.46 20.41 -5.90
N ALA A 57 -4.75 20.09 -6.03
CA ALA A 57 -5.29 19.35 -7.18
C ALA A 57 -5.60 20.26 -8.40
N GLY A 58 -5.53 21.58 -8.26
CA GLY A 58 -5.88 22.51 -9.34
C GLY A 58 -7.38 22.56 -9.68
N VAL A 59 -8.25 22.26 -8.70
CA VAL A 59 -9.71 22.20 -8.92
C VAL A 59 -10.49 23.14 -8.00
N ASN A 60 -11.78 23.31 -8.27
CA ASN A 60 -12.66 24.10 -7.41
C ASN A 60 -12.86 23.41 -6.04
N PRO A 61 -12.76 24.16 -4.91
CA PRO A 61 -12.98 23.60 -3.57
C PRO A 61 -14.33 22.92 -3.36
N GLY A 62 -15.37 23.31 -4.07
CA GLY A 62 -16.69 22.66 -4.03
C GLY A 62 -16.68 21.20 -4.47
N LEU A 63 -15.72 20.81 -5.33
CA LEU A 63 -15.59 19.44 -5.82
C LEU A 63 -15.16 18.47 -4.73
N VAL A 64 -14.44 18.91 -3.71
CA VAL A 64 -14.08 18.06 -2.56
C VAL A 64 -15.35 17.57 -1.86
N TYR A 65 -16.27 18.50 -1.59
CA TYR A 65 -17.54 18.15 -0.95
C TYR A 65 -18.47 17.37 -1.89
N TYR A 66 -18.47 17.72 -3.16
CA TYR A 66 -19.26 17.04 -4.19
C TYR A 66 -18.91 15.54 -4.30
N TYR A 67 -17.61 15.19 -4.36
CA TYR A 67 -17.17 13.80 -4.54
C TYR A 67 -17.15 12.98 -3.25
N PHE A 68 -16.82 13.62 -2.12
CA PHE A 68 -16.53 12.89 -0.88
C PHE A 68 -17.46 13.26 0.27
N GLY A 69 -18.18 14.39 0.19
CA GLY A 69 -18.95 14.92 1.33
C GLY A 69 -18.00 15.33 2.46
N PRO A 70 -18.18 14.82 3.67
CA PRO A 70 -17.29 15.14 4.80
C PRO A 70 -15.85 14.73 4.54
N MET A 71 -14.90 15.50 5.10
CA MET A 71 -13.45 15.23 4.99
C MET A 71 -13.06 13.83 5.45
N ASP A 72 -13.78 13.27 6.41
CA ASP A 72 -13.53 11.90 6.90
C ASP A 72 -13.66 10.85 5.79
N ASN A 73 -14.64 11.03 4.90
CA ASN A 73 -14.82 10.13 3.75
C ASN A 73 -13.65 10.25 2.76
N LEU A 74 -13.14 11.47 2.53
CA LEU A 74 -11.97 11.67 1.70
C LEU A 74 -10.75 10.94 2.27
N PHE A 75 -10.49 11.06 3.57
CA PHE A 75 -9.41 10.34 4.24
C PHE A 75 -9.57 8.82 4.15
N VAL A 76 -10.78 8.33 4.37
CA VAL A 76 -11.09 6.89 4.23
C VAL A 76 -10.82 6.39 2.80
N GLU A 77 -11.23 7.15 1.78
CA GLU A 77 -10.99 6.81 0.38
C GLU A 77 -9.50 6.79 0.01
N VAL A 78 -8.74 7.78 0.46
CA VAL A 78 -7.28 7.82 0.26
C VAL A 78 -6.63 6.61 0.94
N PHE A 79 -7.04 6.32 2.17
CA PHE A 79 -6.53 5.14 2.89
C PHE A 79 -6.87 3.84 2.15
N ARG A 80 -8.13 3.65 1.74
CA ARG A 80 -8.57 2.46 0.99
C ARG A 80 -7.78 2.26 -0.30
N ARG A 81 -7.52 3.34 -1.04
CA ARG A 81 -6.71 3.31 -2.26
C ARG A 81 -5.27 2.88 -1.97
N SER A 82 -4.65 3.45 -0.96
CA SER A 82 -3.31 3.07 -0.51
C SER A 82 -3.25 1.62 -0.02
N ALA A 83 -4.23 1.22 0.79
CA ALA A 83 -4.38 -0.14 1.30
C ALA A 83 -4.54 -1.19 0.18
N ALA A 84 -5.36 -0.89 -0.84
CA ALA A 84 -5.53 -1.77 -1.99
C ALA A 84 -4.22 -1.96 -2.77
N ARG A 85 -3.46 -0.87 -3.01
CA ARG A 85 -2.13 -0.95 -3.63
C ARG A 85 -1.17 -1.81 -2.81
N MET A 86 -1.19 -1.66 -1.48
CA MET A 86 -0.32 -2.42 -0.59
C MET A 86 -0.66 -3.91 -0.58
N LEU A 87 -1.95 -4.28 -0.53
CA LEU A 87 -2.39 -5.67 -0.63
C LEU A 87 -2.00 -6.29 -1.97
N GLY A 88 -2.14 -5.56 -3.08
CA GLY A 88 -1.70 -6.00 -4.40
C GLY A 88 -0.20 -6.27 -4.45
N ARG A 89 0.62 -5.32 -3.99
CA ARG A 89 2.08 -5.47 -3.91
C ARG A 89 2.50 -6.65 -3.02
N GLN A 90 1.79 -6.88 -1.91
CA GLN A 90 2.06 -8.01 -1.03
C GLN A 90 1.74 -9.35 -1.72
N ALA A 91 0.59 -9.44 -2.40
CA ALA A 91 0.24 -10.62 -3.16
C ALA A 91 1.26 -10.93 -4.27
N GLU A 92 1.69 -9.90 -5.02
CA GLU A 92 2.74 -10.02 -6.02
C GLU A 92 4.08 -10.48 -5.41
N ALA A 93 4.47 -9.92 -4.26
CA ALA A 93 5.68 -10.31 -3.55
C ALA A 93 5.65 -11.78 -3.14
N LEU A 94 4.53 -12.24 -2.56
CA LEU A 94 4.32 -13.64 -2.16
C LEU A 94 4.31 -14.61 -3.34
N ALA A 95 3.85 -14.18 -4.52
CA ALA A 95 3.81 -14.99 -5.75
C ALA A 95 5.11 -14.94 -6.56
N SER A 96 6.10 -14.15 -6.16
CA SER A 96 7.35 -13.98 -6.91
C SER A 96 8.27 -15.21 -6.83
N GLU A 97 9.29 -15.27 -7.70
CA GLU A 97 10.30 -16.35 -7.67
C GLU A 97 11.14 -16.35 -6.39
N GLN A 98 11.35 -15.16 -5.81
CA GLN A 98 12.09 -14.95 -4.56
C GLN A 98 11.20 -14.17 -3.57
N PRO A 99 10.18 -14.84 -2.98
CA PRO A 99 9.15 -14.16 -2.20
C PRO A 99 9.68 -13.51 -0.90
N LEU A 100 10.69 -14.09 -0.23
CA LEU A 100 11.26 -13.48 0.97
C LEU A 100 12.02 -12.19 0.63
N TRP A 101 12.79 -12.18 -0.47
CA TRP A 101 13.43 -10.95 -0.97
C TRP A 101 12.42 -9.89 -1.37
N ALA A 102 11.33 -10.30 -2.02
CA ALA A 102 10.29 -9.39 -2.45
C ALA A 102 9.51 -8.80 -1.26
N LEU A 103 9.16 -9.62 -0.26
CA LEU A 103 8.54 -9.17 0.98
C LEU A 103 9.45 -8.23 1.76
N TRP A 104 10.73 -8.59 1.93
CA TRP A 104 11.70 -7.73 2.60
C TRP A 104 11.80 -6.35 1.92
N GLY A 105 11.88 -6.32 0.60
CA GLY A 105 11.87 -5.07 -0.16
C GLY A 105 10.58 -4.26 0.02
N LEU A 106 9.43 -4.92 0.11
CA LEU A 106 8.13 -4.27 0.30
C LEU A 106 8.00 -3.62 1.68
N ILE A 107 8.32 -4.37 2.75
CA ILE A 107 8.18 -3.87 4.13
C ILE A 107 9.24 -2.83 4.51
N SER A 108 10.38 -2.83 3.80
CA SER A 108 11.47 -1.86 4.00
C SER A 108 11.29 -0.57 3.19
N ASP A 109 10.20 -0.43 2.42
CA ASP A 109 9.90 0.75 1.60
C ASP A 109 9.50 1.94 2.51
N GLN A 110 10.35 2.96 2.55
CA GLN A 110 10.20 4.12 3.45
C GLN A 110 8.98 4.98 3.13
N THR A 111 8.60 5.09 1.85
CA THR A 111 7.43 5.88 1.43
C THR A 111 6.15 5.34 2.06
N ASN A 112 6.01 4.02 2.11
CA ASN A 112 4.88 3.38 2.78
C ASN A 112 4.90 3.61 4.30
N THR A 113 6.07 3.63 4.92
CA THR A 113 6.21 3.88 6.36
C THR A 113 5.73 5.30 6.71
N ALA A 114 6.18 6.32 5.98
CA ALA A 114 5.82 7.72 6.23
C ALA A 114 4.30 7.94 6.11
N LEU A 115 3.69 7.48 5.03
CA LEU A 115 2.24 7.62 4.82
C LEU A 115 1.44 6.86 5.89
N ASN A 116 1.90 5.67 6.30
CA ASN A 116 1.24 4.89 7.35
C ASN A 116 1.30 5.58 8.73
N LEU A 117 2.41 6.26 9.05
CA LEU A 117 2.52 7.07 10.28
C LEU A 117 1.54 8.24 10.28
N GLU A 118 1.39 8.93 9.15
CA GLU A 118 0.40 10.00 9.00
C GLU A 118 -1.04 9.49 9.17
N PHE A 119 -1.38 8.34 8.58
CA PHE A 119 -2.70 7.74 8.80
C PHE A 119 -2.91 7.26 10.23
N LEU A 120 -1.88 6.74 10.90
CA LEU A 120 -1.97 6.35 12.31
C LEU A 120 -2.23 7.57 13.20
N ALA A 121 -1.49 8.66 12.98
CA ALA A 121 -1.69 9.91 13.69
C ALA A 121 -3.12 10.48 13.45
N LEU A 122 -3.57 10.50 12.20
CA LEU A 122 -4.94 10.89 11.84
C LEU A 122 -5.98 9.99 12.51
N GLY A 123 -5.79 8.67 12.48
CA GLY A 123 -6.71 7.68 13.06
C GLY A 123 -6.90 7.84 14.56
N ASN A 124 -5.88 8.30 15.29
CA ASN A 124 -6.01 8.63 16.72
C ASN A 124 -7.04 9.75 16.98
N HIS A 125 -7.31 10.60 15.99
CA HIS A 125 -8.28 11.70 16.08
C HIS A 125 -9.55 11.44 15.28
N ARG A 126 -9.57 10.46 14.38
CA ARG A 126 -10.67 10.14 13.46
C ARG A 126 -11.00 8.66 13.52
N LYS A 127 -11.99 8.31 14.36
CA LYS A 127 -12.35 6.90 14.62
C LYS A 127 -12.67 6.12 13.34
N VAL A 128 -13.34 6.73 12.37
CA VAL A 128 -13.69 6.09 11.09
C VAL A 128 -12.45 5.66 10.30
N VAL A 129 -11.39 6.47 10.30
CA VAL A 129 -10.11 6.13 9.67
C VAL A 129 -9.43 5.00 10.44
N MET A 130 -9.41 5.06 11.77
CA MET A 130 -8.84 4.01 12.61
C MET A 130 -9.54 2.66 12.39
N ASP A 131 -10.84 2.63 12.23
CA ASP A 131 -11.58 1.38 12.00
C ASP A 131 -11.24 0.78 10.62
N GLU A 132 -11.11 1.59 9.56
CA GLU A 132 -10.58 1.13 8.27
C GLU A 132 -9.16 0.57 8.38
N MET A 133 -8.29 1.23 9.14
CA MET A 133 -6.92 0.76 9.38
C MET A 133 -6.88 -0.60 10.09
N LYS A 134 -7.75 -0.81 11.09
CA LYS A 134 -7.86 -2.09 11.79
C LYS A 134 -8.27 -3.22 10.85
N ASP A 135 -9.26 -2.97 10.00
CA ASP A 135 -9.76 -3.99 9.06
C ASP A 135 -8.76 -4.29 7.95
N PHE A 136 -8.06 -3.27 7.45
CA PHE A 136 -6.93 -3.48 6.56
C PHE A 136 -5.82 -4.31 7.22
N SER A 137 -5.43 -3.96 8.45
CA SER A 137 -4.35 -4.64 9.17
C SER A 137 -4.64 -6.13 9.39
N LYS A 138 -5.90 -6.47 9.68
CA LYS A 138 -6.33 -7.88 9.80
C LYS A 138 -6.18 -8.63 8.47
N ARG A 139 -6.63 -8.01 7.36
CA ARG A 139 -6.54 -8.61 6.01
C ARG A 139 -5.10 -8.75 5.56
N PHE A 140 -4.29 -7.70 5.75
CA PHE A 140 -2.87 -7.68 5.39
C PHE A 140 -2.10 -8.77 6.13
N ARG A 141 -2.30 -8.87 7.46
CA ARG A 141 -1.66 -9.91 8.28
C ARG A 141 -2.09 -11.32 7.90
N ARG A 142 -3.37 -11.52 7.61
CA ARG A 142 -3.84 -12.83 7.17
C ARG A 142 -3.17 -13.26 5.87
N LEU A 143 -3.15 -12.39 4.88
CA LEU A 143 -2.49 -12.66 3.59
C LEU A 143 -1.00 -12.96 3.77
N GLN A 144 -0.32 -12.17 4.62
CA GLN A 144 1.11 -12.36 4.91
C GLN A 144 1.36 -13.71 5.59
N PHE A 145 0.58 -14.03 6.61
CA PHE A 145 0.69 -15.29 7.35
C PHE A 145 0.46 -16.50 6.44
N ASP A 146 -0.65 -16.51 5.70
CA ASP A 146 -1.01 -17.63 4.81
C ASP A 146 0.05 -17.84 3.71
N GLY A 147 0.57 -16.75 3.15
CA GLY A 147 1.63 -16.80 2.15
C GLY A 147 2.97 -17.24 2.72
N LEU A 148 3.40 -16.63 3.83
CA LEU A 148 4.68 -16.93 4.46
C LEU A 148 4.73 -18.36 5.01
N SER A 149 3.64 -18.85 5.60
CA SER A 149 3.58 -20.25 6.07
C SER A 149 3.87 -21.25 4.94
N LYS A 150 3.27 -21.03 3.76
CA LYS A 150 3.52 -21.89 2.58
C LYS A 150 4.98 -21.80 2.10
N ILE A 151 5.58 -20.60 2.16
CA ILE A 151 6.97 -20.36 1.77
C ILE A 151 7.93 -21.07 2.73
N LEU A 152 7.73 -20.93 4.05
CA LEU A 152 8.57 -21.58 5.06
C LEU A 152 8.51 -23.10 4.95
N VAL A 153 7.33 -23.69 4.74
CA VAL A 153 7.17 -25.13 4.48
C VAL A 153 7.92 -25.55 3.20
N LYS A 154 7.76 -24.79 2.10
CA LYS A 154 8.47 -25.04 0.84
C LYS A 154 9.99 -25.06 1.02
N TYR A 155 10.52 -24.18 1.86
CA TYR A 155 11.96 -24.09 2.16
C TYR A 155 12.40 -25.03 3.29
N ARG A 156 11.50 -25.88 3.80
CA ARG A 156 11.78 -26.83 4.88
C ARG A 156 12.33 -26.18 6.13
N VAL A 157 11.84 -24.98 6.44
CA VAL A 157 12.17 -24.29 7.68
C VAL A 157 11.51 -25.03 8.84
N ASP A 158 12.25 -25.26 9.91
CA ASP A 158 11.71 -25.80 11.16
C ASP A 158 10.78 -24.77 11.79
N THR A 159 9.47 -24.95 11.61
CA THR A 159 8.44 -24.01 12.08
C THR A 159 8.13 -24.16 13.58
N GLU A 160 8.62 -25.20 14.26
CA GLU A 160 8.58 -25.27 15.74
C GLU A 160 9.61 -24.30 16.32
N ARG A 161 10.80 -24.27 15.74
CA ARG A 161 11.87 -23.34 16.13
C ARG A 161 11.64 -21.91 15.62
N TRP A 162 11.05 -21.77 14.44
CA TRP A 162 10.78 -20.51 13.74
C TRP A 162 9.30 -20.40 13.36
N PRO A 163 8.40 -20.19 14.35
CA PRO A 163 6.97 -20.01 14.05
C PRO A 163 6.75 -18.90 13.04
N THR A 164 5.83 -19.11 12.09
CA THR A 164 5.54 -18.13 11.03
C THR A 164 5.21 -16.75 11.59
N GLU A 165 4.46 -16.70 12.68
CA GLU A 165 4.08 -15.45 13.36
C GLU A 165 5.31 -14.70 13.89
N ALA A 166 6.27 -15.43 14.44
CA ALA A 166 7.50 -14.83 14.94
C ALA A 166 8.36 -14.28 13.79
N VAL A 167 8.55 -15.06 12.72
CA VAL A 167 9.29 -14.61 11.53
C VAL A 167 8.66 -13.36 10.95
N MET A 168 7.33 -13.34 10.80
CA MET A 168 6.58 -12.19 10.32
C MET A 168 6.79 -10.96 11.21
N LEU A 169 6.66 -11.13 12.54
CA LEU A 169 6.85 -10.03 13.49
C LEU A 169 8.28 -9.50 13.52
N PHE A 170 9.28 -10.37 13.40
CA PHE A 170 10.68 -9.95 13.32
C PHE A 170 10.97 -9.15 12.07
N MET A 171 10.53 -9.62 10.91
CA MET A 171 10.73 -8.91 9.64
C MET A 171 10.05 -7.54 9.65
N ASP A 172 8.76 -7.50 10.00
CA ASP A 172 7.97 -6.27 10.06
C ASP A 172 8.50 -5.31 11.15
N GLY A 173 8.87 -5.84 12.31
CA GLY A 173 9.39 -5.06 13.43
C GLY A 173 10.72 -4.39 13.11
N VAL A 174 11.67 -5.14 12.55
CA VAL A 174 12.98 -4.58 12.14
C VAL A 174 12.79 -3.50 11.07
N ALA A 175 11.98 -3.78 10.03
CA ALA A 175 11.76 -2.82 8.94
C ALA A 175 11.08 -1.54 9.44
N ARG A 176 10.04 -1.67 10.26
CA ARG A 176 9.29 -0.54 10.83
C ARG A 176 10.17 0.29 11.75
N PHE A 177 10.85 -0.34 12.71
CA PHE A 177 11.70 0.36 13.67
C PHE A 177 12.80 1.15 12.98
N MET A 178 13.50 0.56 12.00
CA MET A 178 14.48 1.29 11.19
C MET A 178 13.86 2.43 10.39
N GLY A 179 12.62 2.26 9.91
CA GLY A 179 11.88 3.32 9.21
C GLY A 179 11.58 4.51 10.14
N GLU A 180 11.13 4.24 11.36
CA GLU A 180 10.87 5.27 12.38
C GLU A 180 12.16 5.99 12.80
N GLU A 181 13.24 5.28 13.12
CA GLU A 181 14.52 5.89 13.51
C GLU A 181 15.09 6.81 12.44
N ARG A 182 14.93 6.47 11.16
CA ARG A 182 15.35 7.35 10.04
C ARG A 182 14.64 8.69 10.05
N THR A 183 13.40 8.79 10.51
CA THR A 183 12.70 10.08 10.64
C THR A 183 13.34 10.99 11.68
N TYR A 184 14.08 10.42 12.64
CA TYR A 184 14.87 11.13 13.65
C TYR A 184 16.34 11.33 13.26
N GLY A 185 16.72 10.90 12.04
CA GLY A 185 18.11 10.95 11.59
C GLY A 185 19.01 9.86 12.21
N LEU A 186 18.43 8.85 12.84
CA LEU A 186 19.17 7.74 13.45
C LEU A 186 19.37 6.59 12.47
N SER A 187 20.56 5.97 12.53
CA SER A 187 20.90 4.84 11.65
C SER A 187 21.87 3.83 12.30
N LEU A 188 22.14 3.99 13.61
CA LEU A 188 23.05 3.11 14.32
C LEU A 188 22.54 1.67 14.29
N GLY A 189 23.34 0.74 13.76
CA GLY A 189 23.00 -0.69 13.70
C GLY A 189 22.10 -1.08 12.49
N HIS A 190 21.57 -0.13 11.71
CA HIS A 190 20.69 -0.46 10.57
C HIS A 190 21.36 -1.34 9.52
N ALA A 191 22.60 -1.01 9.13
CA ALA A 191 23.35 -1.79 8.15
C ALA A 191 23.59 -3.23 8.65
N GLN A 192 23.87 -3.40 9.92
CA GLN A 192 24.08 -4.70 10.56
C GLN A 192 22.78 -5.50 10.60
N ALA A 193 21.67 -4.89 11.00
CA ALA A 193 20.35 -5.53 11.03
C ALA A 193 19.92 -5.98 9.63
N ILE A 194 20.04 -5.11 8.62
CA ILE A 194 19.78 -5.43 7.22
C ILE A 194 20.64 -6.62 6.78
N SER A 195 21.96 -6.58 7.07
CA SER A 195 22.88 -7.65 6.69
C SER A 195 22.52 -9.01 7.31
N VAL A 196 22.02 -9.01 8.56
CA VAL A 196 21.55 -10.24 9.21
C VAL A 196 20.31 -10.78 8.51
N VAL A 197 19.30 -9.94 8.29
CA VAL A 197 18.06 -10.36 7.61
C VAL A 197 18.35 -10.85 6.19
N GLU A 198 19.13 -10.11 5.42
CA GLU A 198 19.48 -10.47 4.03
C GLU A 198 20.29 -11.77 3.94
N ARG A 199 21.15 -12.04 4.90
CA ARG A 199 21.87 -13.31 4.99
C ARG A 199 20.93 -14.48 5.25
N LEU A 200 20.00 -14.35 6.22
CA LEU A 200 19.00 -15.38 6.48
C LEU A 200 18.09 -15.64 5.26
N ILE A 201 17.69 -14.59 4.56
CA ILE A 201 16.93 -14.74 3.30
C ILE A 201 17.79 -15.45 2.24
N ALA A 202 19.07 -15.08 2.11
CA ALA A 202 19.96 -15.68 1.12
C ALA A 202 20.26 -17.16 1.39
N GLU A 203 20.26 -17.60 2.64
CA GLU A 203 20.37 -19.03 3.00
C GLU A 203 19.17 -19.84 2.49
N LEU A 204 17.98 -19.25 2.42
CA LEU A 204 16.76 -19.91 1.99
C LEU A 204 16.49 -19.76 0.47
N GLU A 205 16.74 -18.58 -0.09
CA GLU A 205 16.39 -18.25 -1.49
C GLU A 205 17.60 -18.03 -2.41
N GLY A 206 18.82 -18.13 -1.87
CA GLY A 206 20.02 -17.71 -2.58
C GLY A 206 20.14 -16.20 -2.70
N ARG A 207 21.14 -15.72 -3.44
CA ARG A 207 21.37 -14.29 -3.63
C ARG A 207 20.21 -13.63 -4.36
N ARG A 208 19.91 -12.37 -3.98
CA ARG A 208 18.87 -11.55 -4.63
C ARG A 208 19.16 -11.41 -6.13
N ARG A 209 18.22 -11.86 -6.97
CA ARG A 209 18.31 -11.69 -8.43
C ARG A 209 17.97 -10.25 -8.78
N ARG A 210 18.80 -9.58 -9.60
CA ARG A 210 18.46 -8.25 -10.13
C ARG A 210 17.22 -8.38 -11.03
N ARG A 211 16.18 -7.57 -10.78
CA ARG A 211 15.06 -7.43 -11.71
C ARG A 211 15.64 -7.07 -13.08
N ARG A 212 15.50 -7.95 -14.08
CA ARG A 212 15.72 -7.58 -15.48
C ARG A 212 14.62 -6.58 -15.83
N THR A 213 14.94 -5.29 -15.88
CA THR A 213 14.09 -4.28 -16.51
C THR A 213 13.89 -4.74 -17.97
N ARG A 214 12.69 -5.23 -18.29
CA ARG A 214 12.29 -5.35 -19.69
C ARG A 214 12.27 -3.93 -20.24
N ARG A 215 13.19 -3.67 -21.16
CA ARG A 215 13.14 -2.49 -22.05
C ARG A 215 11.95 -2.63 -22.99
#